data_77a6fc66dee0335b237ff82fffd8b4c1
#
_entry.id   77a6fc66dee0335b237ff82fffd8b4c1
#
_cell.length_a   1.000
_cell.length_b   1.000
_cell.length_c   1.000
_cell.angle_alpha   90.00
_cell.angle_beta   90.00
_cell.angle_gamma   90.00
#
_symmetry.space_group_name_H-M   'P 1'
#
loop_
_entity.id
_entity.type
_entity.pdbx_description
1 polymer ?
#
loop_
_entity_poly.entity_id
_entity_poly.type
_entity_poly.pdbx_seq_one_letter_code
_entity_poly.pdbx_strand_id
1 'polypeptide(L)'
;MNFPKIAEQTIAKLGGKENITTLAHCATRLRLTLADESKVDKEAIENIEGVKGQFSTSGQYQIIFGSGTVNKVHAEMQKQMGIGDMSTAEVAAAGAANQPLLQRIVKGLADIFVPIIPAIVAGGLLMGIHSMLTSIGFFWEGHSVVTKYPGVSDLVDFINTIANAPFVFLPVLLGFSATRKFGGNPFLGAALGMLLVHTDLTDGWNYAKTLMEGKITYWNVFGLEIEKVGYQGTVIPAIVSAWVLATLEKGFRKFVPSYLDNLVTPMFSLLIAGFLAFTVIGPVGREAGSLISQGLTWLYDTFGFIGGGIFGAFYAPIVITGMHLSLIHISEPTRPEPIS
;
A
#
# COMPACT_ATOMS: atom_id res chain seq x y z
N MET A 1 -38.63 18.20 -11.31
CA MET A 1 -37.62 17.36 -11.98
C MET A 1 -38.30 16.21 -12.73
N ASN A 2 -38.08 16.13 -14.01
CA ASN A 2 -38.58 15.03 -14.85
C ASN A 2 -37.46 13.98 -15.01
N PHE A 3 -37.44 12.98 -14.14
CA PHE A 3 -36.33 11.99 -14.08
C PHE A 3 -36.16 11.17 -15.36
N PRO A 4 -37.24 10.72 -16.06
CA PRO A 4 -37.09 10.07 -17.37
C PRO A 4 -36.37 10.94 -18.41
N LYS A 5 -36.70 12.24 -18.48
CA LYS A 5 -36.07 13.18 -19.40
C LYS A 5 -34.61 13.47 -19.00
N ILE A 6 -34.32 13.58 -17.70
CA ILE A 6 -32.96 13.77 -17.17
C ILE A 6 -32.10 12.55 -17.51
N ALA A 7 -32.60 11.32 -17.34
CA ALA A 7 -31.91 10.10 -17.69
C ALA A 7 -31.61 10.02 -19.20
N GLU A 8 -32.60 10.33 -20.04
CA GLU A 8 -32.45 10.35 -21.49
C GLU A 8 -31.38 11.37 -21.95
N GLN A 9 -31.45 12.59 -21.41
CA GLN A 9 -30.43 13.61 -21.69
C GLN A 9 -29.05 13.18 -21.23
N THR A 10 -28.95 12.61 -20.04
CA THR A 10 -27.67 12.13 -19.50
C THR A 10 -27.08 11.03 -20.39
N ILE A 11 -27.88 10.05 -20.83
CA ILE A 11 -27.43 8.99 -21.73
C ILE A 11 -26.96 9.58 -23.07
N ALA A 12 -27.74 10.48 -23.65
CA ALA A 12 -27.40 11.10 -24.94
C ALA A 12 -26.09 11.89 -24.88
N LYS A 13 -25.88 12.69 -23.80
CA LYS A 13 -24.69 13.52 -23.61
C LYS A 13 -23.45 12.75 -23.16
N LEU A 14 -23.60 11.53 -22.68
CA LEU A 14 -22.51 10.59 -22.45
C LEU A 14 -22.05 9.83 -23.72
N GLY A 15 -22.59 10.15 -24.88
CA GLY A 15 -22.26 9.52 -26.16
C GLY A 15 -23.18 8.33 -26.50
N GLY A 16 -24.34 8.22 -25.85
CA GLY A 16 -25.33 7.19 -26.13
C GLY A 16 -25.15 5.92 -25.28
N LYS A 17 -26.14 5.01 -25.38
CA LYS A 17 -26.16 3.77 -24.60
C LYS A 17 -24.94 2.89 -24.85
N GLU A 18 -24.46 2.83 -26.08
CA GLU A 18 -23.34 1.99 -26.48
C GLU A 18 -22.00 2.45 -25.89
N ASN A 19 -21.91 3.73 -25.49
CA ASN A 19 -20.73 4.28 -24.85
C ASN A 19 -20.68 4.01 -23.34
N ILE A 20 -21.80 3.64 -22.72
CA ILE A 20 -21.89 3.37 -21.28
C ILE A 20 -21.72 1.87 -21.06
N THR A 21 -20.55 1.48 -20.55
CA THR A 21 -20.19 0.08 -20.31
C THR A 21 -20.73 -0.43 -18.97
N THR A 22 -20.69 0.43 -17.94
CA THR A 22 -21.17 0.07 -16.59
C THR A 22 -21.88 1.27 -15.97
N LEU A 23 -22.85 0.99 -15.11
CA LEU A 23 -23.65 2.00 -14.42
C LEU A 23 -23.88 1.59 -12.97
N ALA A 24 -23.49 2.43 -12.02
CA ALA A 24 -23.81 2.32 -10.60
C ALA A 24 -23.99 3.69 -9.97
N HIS A 25 -24.44 3.73 -8.73
CA HIS A 25 -24.53 4.97 -7.95
C HIS A 25 -24.07 4.78 -6.51
N CYS A 26 -23.70 5.88 -5.87
CA CYS A 26 -23.56 5.97 -4.40
C CYS A 26 -24.55 7.02 -3.87
N ALA A 27 -24.47 7.37 -2.60
CA ALA A 27 -25.42 8.27 -1.94
C ALA A 27 -25.71 9.60 -2.69
N THR A 28 -24.73 10.12 -3.45
CA THR A 28 -24.84 11.44 -4.12
C THR A 28 -24.38 11.46 -5.57
N ARG A 29 -23.75 10.38 -6.09
CA ARG A 29 -23.09 10.36 -7.40
C ARG A 29 -23.49 9.19 -8.23
N LEU A 30 -23.73 9.45 -9.51
CA LEU A 30 -23.77 8.44 -10.54
C LEU A 30 -22.33 8.07 -10.95
N ARG A 31 -22.04 6.80 -11.10
CA ARG A 31 -20.72 6.29 -11.49
C ARG A 31 -20.85 5.42 -12.73
N LEU A 32 -20.07 5.73 -13.73
CA LEU A 32 -20.10 5.07 -15.02
C LEU A 32 -18.69 4.70 -15.49
N THR A 33 -18.59 3.64 -16.27
CA THR A 33 -17.42 3.40 -17.12
C THR A 33 -17.86 3.64 -18.57
N LEU A 34 -17.08 4.39 -19.31
CA LEU A 34 -17.33 4.72 -20.69
C LEU A 34 -16.36 3.98 -21.59
N ALA A 35 -16.80 3.55 -22.78
CA ALA A 35 -15.95 2.97 -23.79
C ALA A 35 -15.01 4.02 -24.41
N ASP A 36 -15.55 5.23 -24.61
CA ASP A 36 -14.83 6.36 -25.19
C ASP A 36 -15.25 7.68 -24.52
N GLU A 37 -14.38 8.21 -23.65
CA GLU A 37 -14.66 9.45 -22.92
C GLU A 37 -14.65 10.71 -23.82
N SER A 38 -14.04 10.64 -25.01
CA SER A 38 -14.03 11.77 -25.95
C SER A 38 -15.40 12.11 -26.52
N LYS A 39 -16.35 11.19 -26.46
CA LYS A 39 -17.73 11.37 -26.91
C LYS A 39 -18.62 12.11 -25.91
N VAL A 40 -18.10 12.44 -24.74
CA VAL A 40 -18.86 13.09 -23.68
C VAL A 40 -18.93 14.60 -23.91
N ASP A 41 -20.15 15.11 -23.98
CA ASP A 41 -20.43 16.55 -24.01
C ASP A 41 -20.48 17.11 -22.57
N LYS A 42 -19.31 17.49 -22.05
CA LYS A 42 -19.14 17.90 -20.64
C LYS A 42 -19.96 19.14 -20.30
N GLU A 43 -19.98 20.14 -21.17
CA GLU A 43 -20.74 21.38 -20.94
C GLU A 43 -22.24 21.11 -20.92
N ALA A 44 -22.73 20.27 -21.82
CA ALA A 44 -24.13 19.94 -21.84
C ALA A 44 -24.57 19.10 -20.63
N ILE A 45 -23.69 18.25 -20.07
CA ILE A 45 -23.98 17.49 -18.85
C ILE A 45 -24.13 18.44 -17.65
N GLU A 46 -23.29 19.43 -17.51
CA GLU A 46 -23.37 20.42 -16.41
C GLU A 46 -24.67 21.23 -16.45
N ASN A 47 -25.24 21.42 -17.65
CA ASN A 47 -26.51 22.13 -17.85
C ASN A 47 -27.75 21.24 -17.67
N ILE A 48 -27.63 19.95 -17.40
CA ILE A 48 -28.76 19.07 -17.11
C ILE A 48 -29.35 19.42 -15.74
N GLU A 49 -30.65 19.51 -15.68
CA GLU A 49 -31.38 19.79 -14.42
C GLU A 49 -31.00 18.79 -13.31
N GLY A 50 -30.49 19.31 -12.20
CA GLY A 50 -30.13 18.53 -11.02
C GLY A 50 -28.67 18.06 -10.98
N VAL A 51 -27.89 18.27 -12.03
CA VAL A 51 -26.43 18.06 -12.01
C VAL A 51 -25.77 19.20 -11.22
N LYS A 52 -24.87 18.83 -10.32
CA LYS A 52 -24.08 19.75 -9.47
C LYS A 52 -22.61 19.79 -9.86
N GLY A 53 -22.19 18.92 -10.76
CA GLY A 53 -20.84 18.82 -11.29
C GLY A 53 -20.56 17.44 -11.85
N GLN A 54 -19.46 17.33 -12.58
CA GLN A 54 -19.00 16.09 -13.18
C GLN A 54 -17.48 16.05 -13.20
N PHE A 55 -16.90 14.84 -13.17
CA PHE A 55 -15.45 14.63 -13.29
C PHE A 55 -15.14 13.20 -13.67
N SER A 56 -13.96 13.01 -14.27
CA SER A 56 -13.41 11.70 -14.55
C SER A 56 -12.27 11.40 -13.58
N THR A 57 -12.27 10.23 -12.98
CA THR A 57 -11.21 9.76 -12.10
C THR A 57 -11.10 8.24 -12.14
N SER A 58 -9.87 7.75 -12.18
CA SER A 58 -9.59 6.32 -12.12
C SER A 58 -10.33 5.47 -13.16
N GLY A 59 -10.55 5.99 -14.38
CA GLY A 59 -11.29 5.31 -15.46
C GLY A 59 -12.79 5.26 -15.24
N GLN A 60 -13.32 6.01 -14.28
CA GLN A 60 -14.74 6.20 -14.04
C GLN A 60 -15.15 7.65 -14.33
N TYR A 61 -16.26 7.80 -15.02
CA TYR A 61 -16.94 9.06 -15.16
C TYR A 61 -17.97 9.21 -14.04
N GLN A 62 -17.98 10.33 -13.33
CA GLN A 62 -18.86 10.56 -12.19
C GLN A 62 -19.66 11.84 -12.38
N ILE A 63 -20.98 11.75 -12.15
CA ILE A 63 -21.91 12.89 -12.20
C ILE A 63 -22.54 13.06 -10.82
N ILE A 64 -22.45 14.25 -10.26
CA ILE A 64 -22.98 14.58 -8.93
C ILE A 64 -24.41 15.10 -9.08
N PHE A 65 -25.38 14.33 -8.60
CA PHE A 65 -26.79 14.73 -8.54
C PHE A 65 -27.24 15.12 -7.13
N GLY A 66 -26.57 14.62 -6.09
CA GLY A 66 -26.99 14.77 -4.70
C GLY A 66 -27.91 13.64 -4.23
N SER A 67 -28.15 13.64 -2.90
CA SER A 67 -28.93 12.61 -2.22
C SER A 67 -30.37 12.54 -2.73
N GLY A 68 -30.89 11.35 -2.96
CA GLY A 68 -32.26 11.10 -3.42
C GLY A 68 -32.48 11.29 -4.92
N THR A 69 -31.91 12.32 -5.56
CA THR A 69 -31.98 12.55 -7.00
C THR A 69 -31.24 11.50 -7.77
N VAL A 70 -30.03 11.12 -7.32
CA VAL A 70 -29.19 10.13 -7.98
C VAL A 70 -29.88 8.76 -8.11
N ASN A 71 -30.61 8.32 -7.07
CA ASN A 71 -31.30 7.03 -7.09
C ASN A 71 -32.38 6.96 -8.17
N LYS A 72 -33.13 8.06 -8.33
CA LYS A 72 -34.20 8.17 -9.31
C LYS A 72 -33.67 8.25 -10.74
N VAL A 73 -32.61 9.03 -10.96
CA VAL A 73 -31.92 9.13 -12.26
C VAL A 73 -31.31 7.78 -12.63
N HIS A 74 -30.63 7.12 -11.68
CA HIS A 74 -30.05 5.79 -11.90
C HIS A 74 -31.09 4.75 -12.31
N ALA A 75 -32.21 4.66 -11.58
CA ALA A 75 -33.29 3.72 -11.89
C ALA A 75 -33.88 3.96 -13.29
N GLU A 76 -34.08 5.21 -13.69
CA GLU A 76 -34.56 5.55 -15.03
C GLU A 76 -33.53 5.24 -16.11
N MET A 77 -32.25 5.50 -15.87
CA MET A 77 -31.18 5.13 -16.81
C MET A 77 -31.12 3.62 -17.00
N GLN A 78 -31.17 2.82 -15.91
CA GLN A 78 -31.21 1.36 -16.00
C GLN A 78 -32.39 0.86 -16.85
N LYS A 79 -33.57 1.41 -16.59
CA LYS A 79 -34.78 1.07 -17.35
C LYS A 79 -34.64 1.39 -18.84
N GLN A 80 -34.11 2.55 -19.18
CA GLN A 80 -33.91 2.98 -20.56
C GLN A 80 -32.79 2.23 -21.27
N MET A 81 -31.76 1.82 -20.54
CA MET A 81 -30.59 1.10 -21.09
C MET A 81 -30.80 -0.42 -21.12
N GLY A 82 -31.69 -0.95 -20.30
CA GLY A 82 -31.90 -2.41 -20.16
C GLY A 82 -30.75 -3.10 -19.45
N ILE A 83 -29.98 -2.37 -18.58
CA ILE A 83 -28.84 -2.89 -17.84
C ILE A 83 -29.28 -3.22 -16.42
N GLY A 84 -28.86 -4.39 -15.90
CA GLY A 84 -29.11 -4.78 -14.51
C GLY A 84 -28.30 -3.95 -13.50
N ASP A 85 -28.65 -4.09 -12.20
CA ASP A 85 -27.90 -3.45 -11.11
C ASP A 85 -26.46 -3.96 -11.05
N MET A 86 -25.51 -3.04 -11.13
CA MET A 86 -24.10 -3.32 -10.92
C MET A 86 -23.65 -2.66 -9.63
N SER A 87 -22.82 -3.37 -8.88
CA SER A 87 -22.22 -2.81 -7.67
C SER A 87 -21.17 -1.74 -8.01
N THR A 88 -20.98 -0.77 -7.12
CA THR A 88 -19.91 0.22 -7.26
C THR A 88 -18.51 -0.42 -7.36
N ALA A 89 -18.34 -1.63 -6.83
CA ALA A 89 -17.11 -2.40 -6.93
C ALA A 89 -16.88 -2.95 -8.34
N GLU A 90 -17.94 -3.43 -9.03
CA GLU A 90 -17.86 -3.91 -10.41
C GLU A 90 -17.56 -2.77 -11.39
N VAL A 91 -18.21 -1.61 -11.20
CA VAL A 91 -17.90 -0.40 -11.98
C VAL A 91 -16.45 0.05 -11.76
N ALA A 92 -15.94 -0.03 -10.52
CA ALA A 92 -14.56 0.29 -10.21
C ALA A 92 -13.57 -0.69 -10.87
N ALA A 93 -13.91 -1.98 -10.91
CA ALA A 93 -13.11 -3.00 -11.56
C ALA A 93 -13.05 -2.82 -13.08
N ALA A 94 -14.20 -2.54 -13.72
CA ALA A 94 -14.27 -2.26 -15.15
C ALA A 94 -13.49 -1.00 -15.55
N GLY A 95 -13.60 0.07 -14.75
CA GLY A 95 -12.81 1.31 -14.95
C GLY A 95 -11.30 1.08 -14.82
N ALA A 96 -10.89 0.23 -13.88
CA ALA A 96 -9.48 -0.11 -13.69
C ALA A 96 -8.90 -0.92 -14.86
N ALA A 97 -9.70 -1.72 -15.56
CA ALA A 97 -9.26 -2.51 -16.72
C ALA A 97 -8.79 -1.62 -17.89
N ASN A 98 -9.37 -0.45 -18.05
CA ASN A 98 -9.06 0.50 -19.13
C ASN A 98 -7.87 1.43 -18.82
N GLN A 99 -7.24 1.30 -17.64
CA GLN A 99 -6.10 2.15 -17.27
C GLN A 99 -4.76 1.58 -17.76
N PRO A 100 -3.77 2.45 -18.10
CA PRO A 100 -2.39 2.03 -18.34
C PRO A 100 -1.84 1.20 -17.18
N LEU A 101 -0.99 0.22 -17.48
CA LEU A 101 -0.42 -0.69 -16.46
C LEU A 101 0.19 0.05 -15.27
N LEU A 102 0.93 1.14 -15.52
CA LEU A 102 1.55 1.95 -14.48
C LEU A 102 0.51 2.54 -13.51
N GLN A 103 -0.59 3.10 -14.03
CA GLN A 103 -1.66 3.65 -13.19
C GLN A 103 -2.36 2.57 -12.36
N ARG A 104 -2.51 1.36 -12.90
CA ARG A 104 -3.07 0.21 -12.17
C ARG A 104 -2.17 -0.21 -11.01
N ILE A 105 -0.83 -0.25 -11.22
CA ILE A 105 0.15 -0.57 -10.17
C ILE A 105 0.11 0.50 -9.09
N VAL A 106 0.20 1.80 -9.45
CA VAL A 106 0.17 2.91 -8.49
C VAL A 106 -1.13 2.91 -7.68
N LYS A 107 -2.26 2.71 -8.34
CA LYS A 107 -3.56 2.59 -7.64
C LYS A 107 -3.60 1.37 -6.73
N GLY A 108 -3.09 0.22 -7.18
CA GLY A 108 -3.00 -0.99 -6.37
C GLY A 108 -2.20 -0.78 -5.09
N LEU A 109 -1.04 -0.11 -5.21
CA LEU A 109 -0.21 0.27 -4.06
C LEU A 109 -0.94 1.26 -3.15
N ALA A 110 -1.54 2.32 -3.72
CA ALA A 110 -2.31 3.28 -2.93
C ALA A 110 -3.44 2.62 -2.12
N ASP A 111 -4.18 1.68 -2.71
CA ASP A 111 -5.24 0.94 -2.02
C ASP A 111 -4.72 0.10 -0.84
N ILE A 112 -3.46 -0.34 -0.88
CA ILE A 112 -2.79 -1.05 0.21
C ILE A 112 -2.33 -0.08 1.29
N PHE A 113 -1.75 1.07 0.91
CA PHE A 113 -1.13 2.00 1.84
C PHE A 113 -2.12 2.94 2.54
N VAL A 114 -3.15 3.42 1.84
CA VAL A 114 -4.12 4.40 2.38
C VAL A 114 -4.71 3.98 3.73
N PRO A 115 -5.11 2.71 3.96
CA PRO A 115 -5.63 2.30 5.26
C PRO A 115 -4.62 2.36 6.41
N ILE A 116 -3.32 2.25 6.12
CA ILE A 116 -2.25 2.23 7.13
C ILE A 116 -1.59 3.58 7.35
N ILE A 117 -1.84 4.58 6.48
CA ILE A 117 -1.30 5.95 6.59
C ILE A 117 -1.51 6.53 8.00
N PRO A 118 -2.69 6.45 8.66
CA PRO A 118 -2.84 7.05 9.98
C PRO A 118 -1.87 6.51 11.02
N ALA A 119 -1.57 5.20 11.00
CA ALA A 119 -0.61 4.58 11.92
C ALA A 119 0.83 5.05 11.62
N ILE A 120 1.21 5.12 10.33
CA ILE A 120 2.54 5.59 9.91
C ILE A 120 2.73 7.07 10.27
N VAL A 121 1.72 7.91 10.03
CA VAL A 121 1.78 9.35 10.36
C VAL A 121 1.90 9.56 11.87
N ALA A 122 1.11 8.84 12.67
CA ALA A 122 1.20 8.93 14.13
C ALA A 122 2.60 8.52 14.63
N GLY A 123 3.13 7.39 14.14
CA GLY A 123 4.49 6.94 14.46
C GLY A 123 5.54 7.97 14.04
N GLY A 124 5.48 8.47 12.81
CA GLY A 124 6.44 9.45 12.29
C GLY A 124 6.44 10.78 13.04
N LEU A 125 5.27 11.29 13.44
CA LEU A 125 5.18 12.50 14.27
C LEU A 125 5.80 12.27 15.65
N LEU A 126 5.53 11.13 16.28
CA LEU A 126 6.16 10.77 17.57
C LEU A 126 7.66 10.56 17.45
N MET A 127 8.16 9.96 16.36
CA MET A 127 9.60 9.88 16.08
C MET A 127 10.22 11.28 15.92
N GLY A 128 9.52 12.21 15.28
CA GLY A 128 9.94 13.60 15.19
C GLY A 128 10.08 14.25 16.58
N ILE A 129 9.11 14.05 17.47
CA ILE A 129 9.17 14.51 18.86
C ILE A 129 10.35 13.87 19.61
N HIS A 130 10.50 12.54 19.51
CA HIS A 130 11.64 11.82 20.09
C HIS A 130 12.98 12.41 19.60
N SER A 131 13.11 12.61 18.29
CA SER A 131 14.32 13.17 17.68
C SER A 131 14.63 14.58 18.20
N MET A 132 13.62 15.43 18.35
CA MET A 132 13.80 16.78 18.94
C MET A 132 14.28 16.71 20.39
N LEU A 133 13.81 15.75 21.17
CA LEU A 133 14.18 15.60 22.59
C LEU A 133 15.59 15.00 22.77
N THR A 134 16.06 14.20 21.83
CA THR A 134 17.35 13.51 21.87
C THR A 134 18.46 14.23 21.11
N SER A 135 18.13 15.12 20.16
CA SER A 135 19.12 15.83 19.35
C SER A 135 19.88 16.87 20.17
N ILE A 136 21.21 16.77 20.13
CA ILE A 136 22.10 17.75 20.73
C ILE A 136 22.09 19.04 19.90
N GLY A 137 22.02 20.19 20.57
CA GLY A 137 22.04 21.49 19.88
C GLY A 137 20.70 21.97 19.39
N PHE A 138 19.59 21.21 19.54
CA PHE A 138 18.27 21.63 19.07
C PHE A 138 17.68 22.76 19.95
N PHE A 139 17.72 22.62 21.26
CA PHE A 139 17.21 23.61 22.22
C PHE A 139 18.36 24.38 22.91
N TRP A 140 19.49 23.73 23.15
CA TRP A 140 20.65 24.30 23.84
C TRP A 140 21.95 23.82 23.18
N GLU A 141 22.90 24.70 23.05
CA GLU A 141 24.21 24.36 22.53
C GLU A 141 24.91 23.29 23.39
N GLY A 142 25.37 22.23 22.77
CA GLY A 142 26.07 21.12 23.42
C GLY A 142 25.21 20.15 24.24
N HIS A 143 23.90 20.39 24.39
CA HIS A 143 23.02 19.54 25.18
C HIS A 143 21.71 19.14 24.44
N SER A 144 21.23 17.93 24.72
CA SER A 144 19.85 17.53 24.40
C SER A 144 18.96 17.69 25.63
N VAL A 145 17.64 17.52 25.45
CA VAL A 145 16.70 17.52 26.60
C VAL A 145 17.03 16.38 27.56
N VAL A 146 17.33 15.19 27.04
CA VAL A 146 17.67 14.01 27.85
C VAL A 146 18.99 14.21 28.62
N THR A 147 20.00 14.78 27.99
CA THR A 147 21.28 15.04 28.70
C THR A 147 21.17 16.12 29.76
N LYS A 148 20.34 17.14 29.55
CA LYS A 148 20.12 18.22 30.50
C LYS A 148 19.18 17.84 31.65
N TYR A 149 18.21 16.99 31.37
CA TYR A 149 17.21 16.53 32.33
C TYR A 149 17.12 15.00 32.32
N PRO A 150 18.05 14.28 32.95
CA PRO A 150 18.13 12.82 32.91
C PRO A 150 16.83 12.12 33.39
N GLY A 151 16.03 12.77 34.26
CA GLY A 151 14.77 12.22 34.76
C GLY A 151 13.66 12.07 33.70
N VAL A 152 13.84 12.64 32.47
CA VAL A 152 12.89 12.44 31.38
C VAL A 152 13.31 11.32 30.40
N SER A 153 14.45 10.69 30.63
CA SER A 153 15.00 9.64 29.75
C SER A 153 14.00 8.52 29.49
N ASP A 154 13.39 7.98 30.53
CA ASP A 154 12.45 6.86 30.44
C ASP A 154 11.18 7.25 29.69
N LEU A 155 10.70 8.49 29.86
CA LEU A 155 9.57 9.00 29.08
C LEU A 155 9.91 9.11 27.59
N VAL A 156 11.10 9.56 27.28
CA VAL A 156 11.58 9.71 25.89
C VAL A 156 11.76 8.34 25.23
N ASP A 157 12.26 7.34 25.96
CA ASP A 157 12.36 5.96 25.50
C ASP A 157 10.98 5.32 25.30
N PHE A 158 10.05 5.57 26.23
CA PHE A 158 8.65 5.14 26.07
C PHE A 158 7.99 5.73 24.83
N ILE A 159 8.20 7.03 24.56
CA ILE A 159 7.73 7.68 23.33
C ILE A 159 8.34 7.01 22.10
N ASN A 160 9.64 6.70 22.13
CA ASN A 160 10.33 6.01 21.04
C ASN A 160 9.71 4.63 20.77
N THR A 161 9.42 3.87 21.80
CA THR A 161 8.78 2.54 21.67
C THR A 161 7.44 2.64 20.96
N ILE A 162 6.58 3.59 21.36
CA ILE A 162 5.29 3.83 20.69
C ILE A 162 5.48 4.29 19.23
N ALA A 163 6.41 5.23 19.02
CA ALA A 163 6.69 5.81 17.72
C ALA A 163 7.19 4.78 16.71
N ASN A 164 8.04 3.87 17.16
CA ASN A 164 8.70 2.87 16.31
C ASN A 164 7.80 1.66 16.00
N ALA A 165 6.82 1.36 16.85
CA ALA A 165 5.97 0.18 16.69
C ALA A 165 5.32 0.04 15.29
N PRO A 166 4.71 1.07 14.67
CA PRO A 166 4.14 0.95 13.33
C PRO A 166 5.17 0.62 12.26
N PHE A 167 6.44 0.98 12.44
CA PHE A 167 7.52 0.73 11.49
C PHE A 167 8.12 -0.67 11.68
N VAL A 168 8.36 -1.10 12.91
CA VAL A 168 8.81 -2.47 13.22
C VAL A 168 7.80 -3.49 12.71
N PHE A 169 6.51 -3.28 12.99
CA PHE A 169 5.42 -4.16 12.61
C PHE A 169 4.76 -3.80 11.28
N LEU A 170 5.44 -2.98 10.44
CA LEU A 170 4.94 -2.60 9.12
C LEU A 170 4.54 -3.80 8.25
N PRO A 171 5.31 -4.92 8.21
CA PRO A 171 4.90 -6.11 7.48
C PRO A 171 3.56 -6.70 7.93
N VAL A 172 3.17 -6.53 9.19
CA VAL A 172 1.86 -6.98 9.71
C VAL A 172 0.73 -6.12 9.13
N LEU A 173 0.90 -4.80 9.16
CA LEU A 173 -0.06 -3.85 8.60
C LEU A 173 -0.22 -4.04 7.08
N LEU A 174 0.90 -4.18 6.37
CA LEU A 174 0.93 -4.46 4.94
C LEU A 174 0.33 -5.82 4.62
N GLY A 175 0.68 -6.86 5.37
CA GLY A 175 0.13 -8.20 5.20
C GLY A 175 -1.39 -8.21 5.29
N PHE A 176 -1.96 -7.55 6.30
CA PHE A 176 -3.40 -7.38 6.45
C PHE A 176 -4.03 -6.64 5.27
N SER A 177 -3.51 -5.46 4.95
CA SER A 177 -4.08 -4.59 3.92
C SER A 177 -3.92 -5.16 2.51
N ALA A 178 -2.73 -5.69 2.17
CA ALA A 178 -2.45 -6.27 0.87
C ALA A 178 -3.25 -7.55 0.62
N THR A 179 -3.32 -8.47 1.61
CA THR A 179 -4.11 -9.70 1.46
C THR A 179 -5.58 -9.39 1.26
N ARG A 180 -6.13 -8.40 1.98
CA ARG A 180 -7.49 -7.88 1.75
C ARG A 180 -7.65 -7.34 0.33
N LYS A 181 -6.70 -6.55 -0.16
CA LYS A 181 -6.71 -6.00 -1.53
C LYS A 181 -6.67 -7.09 -2.58
N PHE A 182 -5.87 -8.13 -2.36
CA PHE A 182 -5.78 -9.29 -3.26
C PHE A 182 -6.93 -10.28 -3.10
N GLY A 183 -7.89 -10.01 -2.22
CA GLY A 183 -9.12 -10.80 -2.03
C GLY A 183 -8.90 -12.12 -1.30
N GLY A 184 -7.88 -12.20 -0.46
CA GLY A 184 -7.66 -13.26 0.54
C GLY A 184 -8.14 -12.84 1.93
N ASN A 185 -7.93 -13.69 2.92
CA ASN A 185 -8.27 -13.42 4.33
C ASN A 185 -7.25 -12.45 4.96
N PRO A 186 -7.64 -11.23 5.37
CA PRO A 186 -6.72 -10.23 5.90
C PRO A 186 -6.04 -10.66 7.21
N PHE A 187 -6.69 -11.50 8.03
CA PHE A 187 -6.09 -12.00 9.27
C PHE A 187 -4.97 -13.01 9.00
N LEU A 188 -5.08 -13.83 7.94
CA LEU A 188 -3.97 -14.67 7.48
C LEU A 188 -2.81 -13.81 6.96
N GLY A 189 -3.13 -12.71 6.27
CA GLY A 189 -2.12 -11.73 5.88
C GLY A 189 -1.39 -11.10 7.05
N ALA A 190 -2.11 -10.74 8.12
CA ALA A 190 -1.50 -10.27 9.36
C ALA A 190 -0.61 -11.35 9.99
N ALA A 191 -1.07 -12.59 10.07
CA ALA A 191 -0.30 -13.71 10.59
C ALA A 191 1.00 -13.95 9.81
N LEU A 192 0.94 -13.84 8.48
CA LEU A 192 2.14 -13.88 7.63
C LEU A 192 3.07 -12.70 7.92
N GLY A 193 2.53 -11.49 8.10
CA GLY A 193 3.31 -10.33 8.50
C GLY A 193 3.98 -10.50 9.87
N MET A 194 3.30 -11.09 10.85
CA MET A 194 3.88 -11.43 12.16
C MET A 194 5.02 -12.46 12.02
N LEU A 195 4.86 -13.44 11.14
CA LEU A 195 5.91 -14.40 10.84
C LEU A 195 7.17 -13.70 10.30
N LEU A 196 7.02 -12.69 9.43
CA LEU A 196 8.14 -11.95 8.84
C LEU A 196 8.91 -11.07 9.85
N VAL A 197 8.32 -10.75 11.00
CA VAL A 197 8.95 -9.95 12.07
C VAL A 197 9.05 -10.71 13.40
N HIS A 198 9.02 -12.06 13.33
CA HIS A 198 9.02 -12.90 14.51
C HIS A 198 10.31 -12.70 15.33
N THR A 199 10.18 -12.75 16.65
CA THR A 199 11.29 -12.50 17.60
C THR A 199 12.45 -13.52 17.52
N ASP A 200 12.19 -14.71 16.98
CA ASP A 200 13.23 -15.73 16.77
C ASP A 200 14.13 -15.43 15.57
N LEU A 201 13.80 -14.41 14.79
CA LEU A 201 14.57 -13.98 13.63
C LEU A 201 15.61 -12.94 14.03
N THR A 202 16.75 -12.97 13.39
CA THR A 202 17.70 -11.85 13.46
C THR A 202 17.01 -10.59 12.95
N ASP A 203 17.11 -9.50 13.70
CA ASP A 203 16.52 -8.22 13.30
C ASP A 203 17.03 -7.78 11.93
N GLY A 204 16.11 -7.51 11.02
CA GLY A 204 16.41 -7.12 9.66
C GLY A 204 17.19 -5.82 9.53
N TRP A 205 17.06 -4.90 10.49
CA TRP A 205 17.84 -3.66 10.53
C TRP A 205 19.31 -3.89 10.91
N ASN A 206 19.59 -4.93 11.69
CA ASN A 206 20.93 -5.33 12.05
C ASN A 206 21.56 -6.39 11.11
N TYR A 207 20.89 -6.73 10.00
CA TYR A 207 21.31 -7.78 9.07
C TYR A 207 22.75 -7.61 8.59
N ALA A 208 23.10 -6.40 8.08
CA ALA A 208 24.44 -6.14 7.55
C ALA A 208 25.55 -6.31 8.62
N LYS A 209 25.30 -5.81 9.84
CA LYS A 209 26.23 -5.98 10.97
C LYS A 209 26.38 -7.44 11.36
N THR A 210 25.25 -8.15 11.51
CA THR A 210 25.25 -9.57 11.90
C THR A 210 25.90 -10.46 10.83
N LEU A 211 25.74 -10.08 9.55
CA LEU A 211 26.42 -10.75 8.43
C LEU A 211 27.94 -10.58 8.50
N MET A 212 28.43 -9.35 8.72
CA MET A 212 29.87 -9.06 8.87
C MET A 212 30.49 -9.76 10.08
N GLU A 213 29.71 -9.93 11.16
CA GLU A 213 30.15 -10.66 12.37
C GLU A 213 30.07 -12.20 12.21
N GLY A 214 29.54 -12.71 11.09
CA GLY A 214 29.35 -14.15 10.85
C GLY A 214 28.37 -14.84 11.82
N LYS A 215 27.43 -14.04 12.41
CA LYS A 215 26.47 -14.52 13.42
C LYS A 215 25.08 -14.83 12.89
N ILE A 216 24.88 -14.85 11.57
CA ILE A 216 23.59 -15.22 10.99
C ILE A 216 23.31 -16.69 11.29
N THR A 217 22.11 -16.97 11.79
CA THR A 217 21.64 -18.31 12.03
C THR A 217 20.77 -18.80 10.87
N TYR A 218 20.74 -20.13 10.67
CA TYR A 218 20.04 -20.76 9.57
C TYR A 218 19.08 -21.84 10.07
N TRP A 219 17.97 -22.02 9.35
CA TRP A 219 17.21 -23.27 9.42
C TRP A 219 17.75 -24.22 8.36
N ASN A 220 17.98 -25.48 8.73
CA ASN A 220 18.24 -26.53 7.75
C ASN A 220 16.95 -27.31 7.53
N VAL A 221 16.26 -27.04 6.42
CA VAL A 221 15.01 -27.69 6.06
C VAL A 221 15.26 -28.58 4.86
N PHE A 222 15.32 -29.91 5.10
CA PHE A 222 15.63 -30.93 4.06
C PHE A 222 16.92 -30.68 3.28
N GLY A 223 17.95 -30.12 3.94
CA GLY A 223 19.22 -29.79 3.31
C GLY A 223 19.31 -28.41 2.67
N LEU A 224 18.20 -27.62 2.70
CA LEU A 224 18.19 -26.24 2.28
C LEU A 224 18.46 -25.34 3.49
N GLU A 225 19.53 -24.55 3.42
CA GLU A 225 19.86 -23.55 4.44
C GLU A 225 19.07 -22.27 4.18
N ILE A 226 18.21 -21.89 5.13
CA ILE A 226 17.34 -20.70 5.05
C ILE A 226 17.78 -19.74 6.15
N GLU A 227 18.10 -18.51 5.80
CA GLU A 227 18.50 -17.47 6.75
C GLU A 227 17.35 -17.12 7.71
N LYS A 228 17.66 -17.11 9.02
CA LYS A 228 16.74 -16.65 10.06
C LYS A 228 16.81 -15.14 10.20
N VAL A 229 16.37 -14.40 9.20
CA VAL A 229 16.44 -12.94 9.16
C VAL A 229 15.05 -12.37 8.98
N GLY A 230 14.72 -11.41 9.82
CA GLY A 230 13.45 -10.69 9.80
C GLY A 230 13.38 -9.64 8.69
N TYR A 231 12.16 -9.20 8.42
CA TYR A 231 11.84 -8.22 7.39
C TYR A 231 11.17 -6.97 7.99
N GLN A 232 11.65 -6.54 9.18
CA GLN A 232 11.19 -5.32 9.83
C GLN A 232 11.35 -4.12 8.88
N GLY A 233 10.36 -3.26 8.83
CA GLY A 233 10.35 -2.06 7.98
C GLY A 233 10.32 -2.32 6.46
N THR A 234 10.30 -3.58 5.99
CA THR A 234 10.31 -3.86 4.55
C THR A 234 8.89 -3.88 3.96
N VAL A 235 8.77 -3.40 2.73
CA VAL A 235 7.50 -3.24 2.03
C VAL A 235 7.31 -4.32 0.96
N ILE A 236 8.28 -4.44 0.04
CA ILE A 236 8.16 -5.31 -1.14
C ILE A 236 8.01 -6.78 -0.76
N PRO A 237 8.84 -7.36 0.13
CA PRO A 237 8.66 -8.73 0.57
C PRO A 237 7.31 -9.00 1.21
N ALA A 238 6.80 -8.05 2.02
CA ALA A 238 5.51 -8.19 2.69
C ALA A 238 4.34 -8.20 1.69
N ILE A 239 4.33 -7.28 0.71
CA ILE A 239 3.26 -7.19 -0.30
C ILE A 239 3.27 -8.41 -1.23
N VAL A 240 4.45 -8.83 -1.70
CA VAL A 240 4.59 -9.99 -2.59
C VAL A 240 4.19 -11.28 -1.87
N SER A 241 4.61 -11.45 -0.61
CA SER A 241 4.20 -12.60 0.21
C SER A 241 2.70 -12.63 0.46
N ALA A 242 2.07 -11.46 0.71
CA ALA A 242 0.62 -11.34 0.85
C ALA A 242 -0.14 -11.69 -0.44
N TRP A 243 0.41 -11.31 -1.60
CA TRP A 243 -0.16 -11.70 -2.89
C TRP A 243 -0.08 -13.21 -3.13
N VAL A 244 1.06 -13.83 -2.81
CA VAL A 244 1.25 -15.28 -2.88
C VAL A 244 0.26 -15.99 -1.94
N LEU A 245 0.15 -15.52 -0.69
CA LEU A 245 -0.81 -16.06 0.28
C LEU A 245 -2.25 -16.03 -0.24
N ALA A 246 -2.70 -14.86 -0.72
CA ALA A 246 -4.06 -14.71 -1.26
C ALA A 246 -4.31 -15.59 -2.49
N THR A 247 -3.29 -15.80 -3.31
CA THR A 247 -3.37 -16.66 -4.51
C THR A 247 -3.48 -18.13 -4.11
N LEU A 248 -2.67 -18.59 -3.15
CA LEU A 248 -2.72 -19.94 -2.60
C LEU A 248 -4.07 -20.22 -1.93
N GLU A 249 -4.54 -19.30 -1.09
CA GLU A 249 -5.85 -19.40 -0.42
C GLU A 249 -6.99 -19.59 -1.44
N LYS A 250 -7.03 -18.76 -2.48
CA LYS A 250 -8.01 -18.90 -3.56
C LYS A 250 -7.87 -20.21 -4.34
N GLY A 251 -6.64 -20.67 -4.52
CA GLY A 251 -6.34 -21.95 -5.15
C GLY A 251 -6.88 -23.11 -4.33
N PHE A 252 -6.51 -23.19 -3.05
CA PHE A 252 -6.94 -24.28 -2.17
C PHE A 252 -8.45 -24.34 -2.01
N ARG A 253 -9.16 -23.24 -1.89
CA ARG A 253 -10.63 -23.19 -1.81
C ARG A 253 -11.36 -23.82 -2.99
N LYS A 254 -10.68 -24.02 -4.12
CA LYS A 254 -11.28 -24.71 -5.29
C LYS A 254 -11.21 -26.23 -5.18
N PHE A 255 -10.25 -26.75 -4.40
CA PHE A 255 -9.97 -28.20 -4.33
C PHE A 255 -10.33 -28.80 -2.97
N VAL A 256 -10.33 -27.99 -1.91
CA VAL A 256 -10.62 -28.44 -0.55
C VAL A 256 -12.13 -28.53 -0.33
N PRO A 257 -12.68 -29.65 0.16
CA PRO A 257 -14.09 -29.78 0.51
C PRO A 257 -14.50 -28.76 1.58
N SER A 258 -15.74 -28.24 1.49
CA SER A 258 -16.24 -27.15 2.36
C SER A 258 -16.13 -27.43 3.87
N TYR A 259 -16.23 -28.70 4.28
CA TYR A 259 -16.11 -29.06 5.70
C TYR A 259 -14.68 -29.02 6.24
N LEU A 260 -13.67 -29.05 5.38
CA LEU A 260 -12.24 -28.91 5.74
C LEU A 260 -11.66 -27.55 5.36
N ASP A 261 -12.37 -26.72 4.61
CA ASP A 261 -11.86 -25.46 4.04
C ASP A 261 -11.32 -24.52 5.13
N ASN A 262 -12.04 -24.38 6.24
CA ASN A 262 -11.64 -23.49 7.32
C ASN A 262 -10.39 -23.96 8.11
N LEU A 263 -9.97 -25.22 7.95
CA LEU A 263 -8.80 -25.78 8.64
C LEU A 263 -7.62 -25.93 7.67
N VAL A 264 -7.85 -26.58 6.54
CA VAL A 264 -6.81 -27.00 5.59
C VAL A 264 -6.30 -25.82 4.77
N THR A 265 -7.21 -25.01 4.24
CA THR A 265 -6.85 -23.87 3.39
C THR A 265 -5.94 -22.86 4.12
N PRO A 266 -6.30 -22.31 5.31
CA PRO A 266 -5.42 -21.35 5.98
C PRO A 266 -4.09 -21.97 6.41
N MET A 267 -4.07 -23.23 6.89
CA MET A 267 -2.87 -23.91 7.33
C MET A 267 -1.85 -24.04 6.20
N PHE A 268 -2.25 -24.63 5.07
CA PHE A 268 -1.33 -24.84 3.95
C PHE A 268 -0.98 -23.54 3.22
N SER A 269 -1.92 -22.61 3.10
CA SER A 269 -1.63 -21.31 2.49
C SER A 269 -0.59 -20.53 3.28
N LEU A 270 -0.69 -20.50 4.61
CA LEU A 270 0.27 -19.81 5.48
C LEU A 270 1.63 -20.51 5.48
N LEU A 271 1.63 -21.86 5.57
CA LEU A 271 2.87 -22.65 5.57
C LEU A 271 3.67 -22.45 4.28
N ILE A 272 3.00 -22.57 3.12
CA ILE A 272 3.67 -22.45 1.82
C ILE A 272 4.07 -21.00 1.56
N ALA A 273 3.19 -20.02 1.85
CA ALA A 273 3.51 -18.60 1.69
C ALA A 273 4.68 -18.19 2.61
N GLY A 274 4.70 -18.65 3.87
CA GLY A 274 5.78 -18.41 4.80
C GLY A 274 7.10 -19.04 4.33
N PHE A 275 7.07 -20.27 3.86
CA PHE A 275 8.25 -20.93 3.29
C PHE A 275 8.80 -20.16 2.09
N LEU A 276 7.95 -19.77 1.13
CA LEU A 276 8.35 -18.98 -0.03
C LEU A 276 8.84 -17.59 0.35
N ALA A 277 8.28 -17.00 1.40
CA ALA A 277 8.70 -15.70 1.89
C ALA A 277 10.17 -15.70 2.35
N PHE A 278 10.61 -16.75 3.05
CA PHE A 278 12.00 -16.85 3.53
C PHE A 278 12.97 -17.43 2.52
N THR A 279 12.51 -18.31 1.62
CA THR A 279 13.41 -19.00 0.66
C THR A 279 13.61 -18.21 -0.63
N VAL A 280 12.60 -17.48 -1.10
CA VAL A 280 12.63 -16.83 -2.42
C VAL A 280 12.34 -15.33 -2.30
N ILE A 281 11.16 -14.96 -1.79
CA ILE A 281 10.67 -13.58 -1.88
C ILE A 281 11.55 -12.62 -1.08
N GLY A 282 11.90 -13.00 0.12
CA GLY A 282 12.71 -12.19 1.01
C GLY A 282 14.15 -12.01 0.52
N PRO A 283 14.89 -13.07 0.21
CA PRO A 283 16.24 -12.93 -0.37
C PRO A 283 16.26 -12.11 -1.65
N VAL A 284 15.35 -12.38 -2.59
CA VAL A 284 15.23 -11.58 -3.83
C VAL A 284 14.90 -10.12 -3.53
N GLY A 285 14.02 -9.86 -2.56
CA GLY A 285 13.67 -8.50 -2.14
C GLY A 285 14.84 -7.75 -1.51
N ARG A 286 15.67 -8.42 -0.71
CA ARG A 286 16.91 -7.85 -0.13
C ARG A 286 17.93 -7.53 -1.23
N GLU A 287 18.14 -8.46 -2.16
CA GLU A 287 19.07 -8.25 -3.27
C GLU A 287 18.64 -7.09 -4.17
N ALA A 288 17.36 -7.01 -4.49
CA ALA A 288 16.81 -5.87 -5.22
C ALA A 288 17.03 -4.52 -4.48
N GLY A 289 16.82 -4.51 -3.16
CA GLY A 289 17.12 -3.35 -2.31
C GLY A 289 18.60 -2.97 -2.33
N SER A 290 19.48 -3.95 -2.23
CA SER A 290 20.93 -3.79 -2.30
C SER A 290 21.37 -3.18 -3.65
N LEU A 291 20.85 -3.67 -4.76
CA LEU A 291 21.13 -3.12 -6.10
C LEU A 291 20.68 -1.67 -6.25
N ILE A 292 19.52 -1.31 -5.71
CA ILE A 292 19.03 0.07 -5.71
C ILE A 292 19.95 0.97 -4.88
N SER A 293 20.37 0.51 -3.69
CA SER A 293 21.29 1.25 -2.83
C SER A 293 22.65 1.47 -3.50
N GLN A 294 23.23 0.44 -4.11
CA GLN A 294 24.46 0.55 -4.86
C GLN A 294 24.34 1.53 -6.03
N GLY A 295 23.23 1.49 -6.76
CA GLY A 295 22.93 2.44 -7.84
C GLY A 295 22.87 3.88 -7.34
N LEU A 296 22.28 4.13 -6.15
CA LEU A 296 22.24 5.45 -5.55
C LEU A 296 23.63 5.91 -5.10
N THR A 297 24.39 5.06 -4.44
CA THR A 297 25.76 5.36 -4.04
C THR A 297 26.60 5.72 -5.26
N TRP A 298 26.53 4.93 -6.31
CA TRP A 298 27.20 5.24 -7.58
C TRP A 298 26.76 6.59 -8.17
N LEU A 299 25.47 6.92 -8.11
CA LEU A 299 24.94 8.21 -8.58
C LEU A 299 25.53 9.38 -7.79
N TYR A 300 25.61 9.26 -6.46
CA TYR A 300 26.22 10.28 -5.61
C TYR A 300 27.72 10.40 -5.83
N ASP A 301 28.44 9.29 -5.91
CA ASP A 301 29.89 9.27 -6.09
C ASP A 301 30.31 9.82 -7.45
N THR A 302 29.47 9.56 -8.49
CA THR A 302 29.78 9.99 -9.87
C THR A 302 29.40 11.44 -10.13
N PHE A 303 28.24 11.89 -9.65
CA PHE A 303 27.66 13.20 -9.99
C PHE A 303 27.61 14.20 -8.83
N GLY A 304 28.04 13.82 -7.64
CA GLY A 304 28.07 14.69 -6.46
C GLY A 304 26.71 15.36 -6.18
N PHE A 305 26.71 16.71 -6.09
CA PHE A 305 25.48 17.46 -5.78
C PHE A 305 24.40 17.35 -6.87
N ILE A 306 24.79 17.15 -8.13
CA ILE A 306 23.85 16.92 -9.25
C ILE A 306 23.13 15.57 -9.04
N GLY A 307 23.86 14.54 -8.61
CA GLY A 307 23.30 13.24 -8.22
C GLY A 307 22.26 13.38 -7.11
N GLY A 308 22.55 14.22 -6.11
CA GLY A 308 21.59 14.57 -5.07
C GLY A 308 20.34 15.25 -5.59
N GLY A 309 20.46 16.16 -6.56
CA GLY A 309 19.33 16.81 -7.23
C GLY A 309 18.48 15.84 -8.03
N ILE A 310 19.11 14.94 -8.80
CA ILE A 310 18.42 13.88 -9.54
C ILE A 310 17.66 12.96 -8.56
N PHE A 311 18.32 12.48 -7.51
CA PHE A 311 17.67 11.67 -6.49
C PHE A 311 16.47 12.38 -5.86
N GLY A 312 16.63 13.68 -5.50
CA GLY A 312 15.54 14.47 -4.92
C GLY A 312 14.34 14.60 -5.85
N ALA A 313 14.57 14.75 -7.17
CA ALA A 313 13.50 14.79 -8.17
C ALA A 313 12.74 13.45 -8.29
N PHE A 314 13.44 12.33 -8.13
CA PHE A 314 12.84 10.99 -8.15
C PHE A 314 12.41 10.48 -6.77
N TYR A 315 12.74 11.20 -5.69
CA TYR A 315 12.43 10.77 -4.33
C TYR A 315 10.93 10.60 -4.08
N ALA A 316 10.10 11.54 -4.55
CA ALA A 316 8.66 11.45 -4.37
C ALA A 316 8.02 10.22 -5.04
N PRO A 317 8.33 9.88 -6.31
CA PRO A 317 7.95 8.58 -6.90
C PRO A 317 8.45 7.38 -6.10
N ILE A 318 9.69 7.40 -5.60
CA ILE A 318 10.27 6.30 -4.80
C ILE A 318 9.52 6.15 -3.48
N VAL A 319 9.17 7.25 -2.81
CA VAL A 319 8.38 7.26 -1.58
C VAL A 319 7.00 6.65 -1.81
N ILE A 320 6.32 6.99 -2.90
CA ILE A 320 4.99 6.46 -3.23
C ILE A 320 5.03 4.93 -3.41
N THR A 321 6.13 4.37 -3.90
CA THR A 321 6.31 2.92 -4.03
C THR A 321 6.69 2.22 -2.73
N GLY A 322 6.95 2.97 -1.64
CA GLY A 322 7.38 2.44 -0.35
C GLY A 322 8.83 1.97 -0.29
N MET A 323 9.61 2.10 -1.38
CA MET A 323 11.00 1.66 -1.44
C MET A 323 11.93 2.51 -0.58
N HIS A 324 11.55 3.75 -0.24
CA HIS A 324 12.34 4.65 0.61
C HIS A 324 12.62 4.08 2.00
N LEU A 325 11.70 3.28 2.56
CA LEU A 325 11.89 2.65 3.86
C LEU A 325 13.04 1.64 3.85
N SER A 326 13.21 0.93 2.73
CA SER A 326 14.37 0.04 2.53
C SER A 326 15.67 0.81 2.29
N LEU A 327 15.59 2.00 1.67
CA LEU A 327 16.76 2.83 1.33
C LEU A 327 17.34 3.57 2.55
N ILE A 328 16.50 4.09 3.44
CA ILE A 328 16.93 4.83 4.64
C ILE A 328 17.77 3.92 5.55
N HIS A 329 17.39 2.66 5.71
CA HIS A 329 18.09 1.72 6.57
C HIS A 329 19.40 1.16 5.98
N ILE A 330 19.56 1.21 4.65
CA ILE A 330 20.80 0.75 3.98
C ILE A 330 21.85 1.88 3.91
N SER A 331 21.40 3.15 3.86
CA SER A 331 22.30 4.31 3.75
C SER A 331 22.88 4.82 5.08
N GLU A 332 22.52 4.23 6.22
CA GLU A 332 22.99 4.62 7.56
C GLU A 332 23.99 3.65 8.24
N PRO A 333 24.89 2.91 7.53
CA PRO A 333 25.84 2.02 8.19
C PRO A 333 27.07 2.71 8.78
N THR A 334 27.18 4.04 8.71
CA THR A 334 28.46 4.71 9.01
C THR A 334 28.37 5.93 9.93
N ARG A 335 27.38 6.02 10.80
CA ARG A 335 27.52 6.94 11.93
C ARG A 335 28.32 6.24 13.02
N PRO A 336 29.60 6.61 13.26
CA PRO A 336 30.33 6.10 14.42
C PRO A 336 29.54 6.51 15.66
N GLU A 337 29.17 5.53 16.49
CA GLU A 337 28.67 5.82 17.82
C GLU A 337 29.78 6.65 18.53
N PRO A 338 29.43 7.76 19.19
CA PRO A 338 30.43 8.47 20.00
C PRO A 338 30.93 7.51 21.07
N ILE A 339 32.21 7.22 21.01
CA ILE A 339 32.92 6.44 22.02
C ILE A 339 32.76 7.20 23.34
N SER A 340 32.08 6.56 24.29
CA SER A 340 31.91 7.02 25.67
C SER A 340 33.24 7.13 26.41
#